data_ce9042b042446ffd306fa7aed0c3a73d
#
_entry.id   ce9042b042446ffd306fa7aed0c3a73d
#
_cell.length_a   1.000
_cell.length_b   1.000
_cell.length_c   1.000
_cell.angle_alpha   90.00
_cell.angle_beta   90.00
_cell.angle_gamma   90.00
#
_symmetry.space_group_name_H-M   'P 1'
#
loop_
_entity.id
_entity.type
_entity.pdbx_description
1 polymer ?
#
loop_
_entity_poly.entity_id
_entity_poly.type
_entity_poly.pdbx_seq_one_letter_code
_entity_poly.pdbx_strand_id
1 'polypeptide(L)'
;IRDRLINQSAVTNTILDINERYFVKETDVFAAVSSFSFDLSVYDIFGSLNAGAAMSLVRNMKNISEVINSLERDRATIWNTVPALMSILTSELERRSNMGKKHTIPMRLVLLSGDWIPVQLPREITGIFGDINVVSLGGATEASVWSIAYDIDTKKEYVTHIPYGYPLRNQNMYVLSGSCEPLPKNVEGDIYIGGVGIADGYQNDQKQTDAAFIQHKTLGRIYRTGDRGYISQEGCMEFCGRQDMQVKINGLRIELGDLDSAVKKMRYIKDSVSAVQTNGEGGDIICTYIRCNSKNTDAVLDADDTVLNITSQENEILSGFDIDSYHSFMNTLEKHCVSCMAEALTAIGIEKLSGEHISPNEIVKKLKIADNRVKNFRQWYNTLKKYGVIGYENGIFTFDVSKIHFPDEYMKQLKDMGIPDAAEHIMHYVVSVRKLLPDIMLGNADPMSEVFFKDGDLKNGVGVYRNSVTGQIYGRLAAELTMSLATANKDGPFRILEVGAGVGGTSDYVIDRIKSMNNVTYLYTDLSDVFPVSYTHLRAHETLANL
;
A
#
# COMPACT_ATOMS: atom_id res chain seq x y z
N ILE A 1 -0.89 8.23 21.66
CA ILE A 1 -2.28 7.71 21.72
C ILE A 1 -2.97 8.50 22.83
N ARG A 2 -4.09 9.15 22.51
CA ARG A 2 -4.90 9.89 23.50
C ARG A 2 -6.07 9.02 23.90
N ASP A 3 -6.20 8.73 25.18
CA ASP A 3 -7.33 7.96 25.70
C ASP A 3 -8.56 8.86 25.80
N ARG A 4 -9.68 8.42 25.24
CA ARG A 4 -10.95 9.14 25.21
C ARG A 4 -11.90 8.57 26.23
N LEU A 5 -12.58 9.43 26.96
CA LEU A 5 -13.61 9.04 27.92
C LEU A 5 -14.98 9.08 27.22
N ILE A 6 -15.42 7.93 26.74
CA ILE A 6 -16.69 7.79 26.05
C ILE A 6 -17.67 7.12 27.02
N ASN A 7 -18.79 7.80 27.27
CA ASN A 7 -19.80 7.23 28.15
C ASN A 7 -20.64 6.15 27.45
N GLN A 8 -21.17 5.24 28.24
CA GLN A 8 -21.92 4.11 27.74
C GLN A 8 -23.18 4.51 26.96
N SER A 9 -23.86 5.59 27.36
CA SER A 9 -25.06 6.06 26.67
C SER A 9 -24.77 6.53 25.25
N ALA A 10 -23.61 7.15 25.02
CA ALA A 10 -23.18 7.58 23.70
C ALA A 10 -22.96 6.40 22.74
N VAL A 11 -22.22 5.38 23.20
CA VAL A 11 -22.00 4.15 22.42
C VAL A 11 -23.31 3.42 22.16
N THR A 12 -24.14 3.28 23.19
CA THR A 12 -25.45 2.61 23.09
C THR A 12 -26.36 3.30 22.06
N ASN A 13 -26.37 4.65 22.03
CA ASN A 13 -27.16 5.40 21.05
C ASN A 13 -26.74 5.07 19.61
N THR A 14 -25.43 5.04 19.34
CA THR A 14 -24.90 4.70 18.00
C THR A 14 -25.28 3.27 17.61
N ILE A 15 -25.08 2.31 18.51
CA ILE A 15 -25.41 0.88 18.26
C ILE A 15 -26.89 0.68 17.97
N LEU A 16 -27.76 1.27 18.80
CA LEU A 16 -29.21 1.12 18.65
C LEU A 16 -29.70 1.76 17.34
N ASP A 17 -29.23 2.96 16.98
CA ASP A 17 -29.65 3.59 15.74
C ASP A 17 -29.24 2.76 14.52
N ILE A 18 -27.99 2.30 14.46
CA ILE A 18 -27.53 1.49 13.33
C ILE A 18 -28.27 0.14 13.26
N ASN A 19 -28.44 -0.55 14.38
CA ASN A 19 -29.16 -1.82 14.41
C ASN A 19 -30.62 -1.67 13.97
N GLU A 20 -31.34 -0.65 14.44
CA GLU A 20 -32.71 -0.38 14.06
C GLU A 20 -32.83 0.07 12.59
N ARG A 21 -31.96 0.99 12.14
CA ARG A 21 -31.95 1.56 10.80
C ARG A 21 -31.78 0.50 9.72
N TYR A 22 -30.88 -0.49 9.97
CA TYR A 22 -30.54 -1.55 9.01
C TYR A 22 -31.13 -2.90 9.38
N PHE A 23 -32.11 -2.92 10.26
CA PHE A 23 -32.84 -4.13 10.65
C PHE A 23 -31.93 -5.30 11.03
N VAL A 24 -30.93 -5.01 11.86
CA VAL A 24 -30.00 -6.02 12.38
C VAL A 24 -30.73 -6.92 13.38
N LYS A 25 -30.57 -8.23 13.22
CA LYS A 25 -31.34 -9.24 13.95
C LYS A 25 -30.50 -10.45 14.34
N GLU A 26 -31.06 -11.32 15.19
CA GLU A 26 -30.40 -12.50 15.72
C GLU A 26 -29.90 -13.51 14.65
N THR A 27 -30.48 -13.48 13.46
CA THR A 27 -30.06 -14.35 12.35
C THR A 27 -28.88 -13.81 11.56
N ASP A 28 -28.39 -12.59 11.88
CA ASP A 28 -27.22 -12.00 11.22
C ASP A 28 -25.93 -12.57 11.77
N VAL A 29 -24.90 -12.48 10.93
CA VAL A 29 -23.53 -12.85 11.28
C VAL A 29 -22.60 -11.70 10.90
N PHE A 30 -22.00 -11.08 11.91
CA PHE A 30 -21.03 -10.01 11.73
C PHE A 30 -19.66 -10.57 11.36
N ALA A 31 -19.05 -10.05 10.34
CA ALA A 31 -17.63 -10.30 10.07
C ALA A 31 -16.77 -9.39 10.96
N ALA A 32 -16.18 -9.94 12.02
CA ALA A 32 -15.32 -9.20 12.92
C ALA A 32 -13.90 -9.10 12.33
N VAL A 33 -13.69 -8.11 11.49
CA VAL A 33 -12.45 -7.89 10.74
C VAL A 33 -11.66 -6.70 11.25
N SER A 34 -12.25 -5.86 12.07
CA SER A 34 -11.59 -4.68 12.65
C SER A 34 -10.72 -5.06 13.84
N SER A 35 -9.50 -4.49 13.89
CA SER A 35 -8.64 -4.64 15.07
C SER A 35 -9.34 -4.13 16.34
N PHE A 36 -9.17 -4.80 17.46
CA PHE A 36 -9.70 -4.34 18.76
C PHE A 36 -9.13 -2.99 19.22
N SER A 37 -8.03 -2.55 18.65
CA SER A 37 -7.47 -1.22 18.88
C SER A 37 -8.12 -0.13 18.03
N PHE A 38 -9.05 -0.48 17.13
CA PHE A 38 -9.77 0.42 16.26
C PHE A 38 -11.25 0.46 16.67
N ASP A 39 -11.83 1.66 16.74
CA ASP A 39 -13.17 1.88 17.30
C ASP A 39 -14.31 1.22 16.51
N LEU A 40 -14.11 0.88 15.24
CA LEU A 40 -15.07 0.09 14.47
C LEU A 40 -15.37 -1.28 15.12
N SER A 41 -14.40 -1.88 15.82
CA SER A 41 -14.58 -3.14 16.53
C SER A 41 -15.63 -3.06 17.65
N VAL A 42 -15.87 -1.86 18.18
CA VAL A 42 -16.92 -1.63 19.19
C VAL A 42 -18.29 -1.98 18.63
N TYR A 43 -18.57 -1.60 17.38
CA TYR A 43 -19.82 -1.96 16.75
C TYR A 43 -19.89 -3.45 16.40
N ASP A 44 -18.80 -4.05 15.92
CA ASP A 44 -18.76 -5.48 15.62
C ASP A 44 -19.15 -6.32 16.87
N ILE A 45 -18.59 -5.94 18.04
CA ILE A 45 -18.82 -6.64 19.30
C ILE A 45 -20.20 -6.30 19.88
N PHE A 46 -20.46 -5.03 20.17
CA PHE A 46 -21.66 -4.66 20.94
C PHE A 46 -22.90 -4.55 20.05
N GLY A 47 -22.75 -4.27 18.75
CA GLY A 47 -23.85 -4.30 17.78
C GLY A 47 -24.38 -5.71 17.59
N SER A 48 -23.49 -6.69 17.43
CA SER A 48 -23.88 -8.10 17.35
C SER A 48 -24.52 -8.61 18.63
N LEU A 49 -23.91 -8.33 19.79
CA LEU A 49 -24.47 -8.73 21.10
C LEU A 49 -25.83 -8.11 21.36
N ASN A 50 -26.01 -6.82 21.05
CA ASN A 50 -27.32 -6.14 21.23
C ASN A 50 -28.44 -6.75 20.37
N ALA A 51 -28.11 -7.19 19.16
CA ALA A 51 -29.05 -7.82 18.24
C ALA A 51 -29.29 -9.33 18.53
N GLY A 52 -28.52 -9.95 19.42
CA GLY A 52 -28.47 -11.38 19.60
C GLY A 52 -27.86 -12.13 18.40
N ALA A 53 -27.12 -11.42 17.57
CA ALA A 53 -26.49 -11.93 16.35
C ALA A 53 -25.18 -12.68 16.64
N ALA A 54 -24.72 -13.48 15.68
CA ALA A 54 -23.43 -14.15 15.74
C ALA A 54 -22.30 -13.26 15.23
N MET A 55 -21.07 -13.61 15.59
CA MET A 55 -19.86 -12.94 15.14
C MET A 55 -18.86 -13.97 14.58
N SER A 56 -18.45 -13.78 13.33
CA SER A 56 -17.39 -14.55 12.67
C SER A 56 -16.04 -13.93 12.97
N LEU A 57 -15.18 -14.67 13.68
CA LEU A 57 -13.82 -14.23 14.01
C LEU A 57 -12.85 -14.69 12.93
N VAL A 58 -12.22 -13.73 12.25
CA VAL A 58 -11.20 -14.00 11.25
C VAL A 58 -9.82 -14.01 11.91
N ARG A 59 -9.10 -15.13 11.82
CA ARG A 59 -7.82 -15.31 12.52
C ARG A 59 -6.66 -14.52 11.89
N ASN A 60 -6.63 -14.48 10.56
CA ASN A 60 -5.54 -13.85 9.83
C ASN A 60 -6.08 -12.89 8.75
N MET A 61 -6.15 -11.62 9.09
CA MET A 61 -6.62 -10.57 8.19
C MET A 61 -5.67 -10.25 7.04
N LYS A 62 -4.40 -10.68 7.12
CA LYS A 62 -3.41 -10.48 6.06
C LYS A 62 -3.61 -11.46 4.90
N ASN A 63 -4.32 -12.55 5.12
CA ASN A 63 -4.60 -13.57 4.10
C ASN A 63 -6.06 -13.47 3.63
N ILE A 64 -6.29 -12.76 2.53
CA ILE A 64 -7.64 -12.54 1.99
C ILE A 64 -8.37 -13.84 1.66
N SER A 65 -7.67 -14.91 1.28
CA SER A 65 -8.29 -16.22 1.03
C SER A 65 -8.85 -16.84 2.31
N GLU A 66 -8.17 -16.67 3.44
CA GLU A 66 -8.64 -17.13 4.75
C GLU A 66 -9.83 -16.29 5.23
N VAL A 67 -9.81 -14.98 4.96
CA VAL A 67 -10.97 -14.10 5.20
C VAL A 67 -12.19 -14.63 4.45
N ILE A 68 -12.09 -14.83 3.13
CA ILE A 68 -13.20 -15.32 2.31
C ILE A 68 -13.71 -16.67 2.82
N ASN A 69 -12.80 -17.61 3.11
CA ASN A 69 -13.20 -18.93 3.62
C ASN A 69 -13.94 -18.84 4.97
N SER A 70 -13.56 -17.89 5.83
CA SER A 70 -14.26 -17.64 7.10
C SER A 70 -15.65 -17.07 6.85
N LEU A 71 -15.78 -16.09 5.96
CA LEU A 71 -17.06 -15.46 5.59
C LEU A 71 -18.04 -16.48 4.99
N GLU A 72 -17.57 -17.40 4.15
CA GLU A 72 -18.37 -18.46 3.55
C GLU A 72 -18.79 -19.51 4.58
N ARG A 73 -17.83 -20.01 5.37
CA ARG A 73 -18.06 -21.02 6.42
C ARG A 73 -19.12 -20.54 7.43
N ASP A 74 -18.96 -19.31 7.91
CA ASP A 74 -19.78 -18.74 8.97
C ASP A 74 -21.01 -18.01 8.42
N ARG A 75 -21.16 -17.93 7.07
CA ARG A 75 -22.27 -17.28 6.37
C ARG A 75 -22.47 -15.82 6.78
N ALA A 76 -21.39 -15.04 6.76
CA ALA A 76 -21.41 -13.65 7.16
C ALA A 76 -22.41 -12.82 6.33
N THR A 77 -23.21 -12.00 7.02
CA THR A 77 -24.27 -11.17 6.43
C THR A 77 -24.00 -9.68 6.55
N ILE A 78 -23.17 -9.28 7.51
CA ILE A 78 -22.83 -7.88 7.79
C ILE A 78 -21.31 -7.73 7.76
N TRP A 79 -20.84 -6.72 7.01
CA TRP A 79 -19.44 -6.34 6.90
C TRP A 79 -19.25 -4.89 7.28
N ASN A 80 -18.44 -4.61 8.31
CA ASN A 80 -18.10 -3.29 8.77
C ASN A 80 -16.58 -3.09 8.67
N THR A 81 -16.15 -2.14 7.82
CA THR A 81 -14.71 -1.98 7.52
C THR A 81 -14.36 -0.63 6.87
N VAL A 82 -13.06 -0.41 6.69
CA VAL A 82 -12.54 0.67 5.86
C VAL A 82 -12.65 0.32 4.36
N PRO A 83 -12.83 1.31 3.47
CA PRO A 83 -13.00 1.09 2.03
C PRO A 83 -11.86 0.28 1.39
N ALA A 84 -10.62 0.50 1.82
CA ALA A 84 -9.45 -0.21 1.28
C ALA A 84 -9.55 -1.74 1.44
N LEU A 85 -9.98 -2.22 2.61
CA LEU A 85 -10.14 -3.66 2.85
C LEU A 85 -11.30 -4.23 2.04
N MET A 86 -12.38 -3.48 1.87
CA MET A 86 -13.50 -3.88 1.02
C MET A 86 -13.08 -3.99 -0.44
N SER A 87 -12.28 -3.05 -0.96
CA SER A 87 -11.74 -3.11 -2.32
C SER A 87 -10.86 -4.34 -2.55
N ILE A 88 -10.07 -4.76 -1.56
CA ILE A 88 -9.28 -6.00 -1.63
C ILE A 88 -10.20 -7.22 -1.70
N LEU A 89 -11.26 -7.25 -0.89
CA LEU A 89 -12.23 -8.35 -0.89
C LEU A 89 -12.96 -8.46 -2.23
N THR A 90 -13.49 -7.34 -2.75
CA THR A 90 -14.21 -7.33 -4.04
C THR A 90 -13.32 -7.76 -5.19
N SER A 91 -12.10 -7.26 -5.27
CA SER A 91 -11.13 -7.63 -6.31
C SER A 91 -10.81 -9.14 -6.27
N GLU A 92 -10.62 -9.71 -5.09
CA GLU A 92 -10.32 -11.15 -4.96
C GLU A 92 -11.54 -12.02 -5.30
N LEU A 93 -12.76 -11.62 -4.89
CA LEU A 93 -13.98 -12.35 -5.23
C LEU A 93 -14.27 -12.30 -6.74
N GLU A 94 -14.05 -11.14 -7.38
CA GLU A 94 -14.17 -11.01 -8.82
C GLU A 94 -13.14 -11.90 -9.54
N ARG A 95 -11.89 -11.90 -9.11
CA ARG A 95 -10.84 -12.79 -9.64
C ARG A 95 -11.24 -14.25 -9.53
N ARG A 96 -11.78 -14.67 -8.38
CA ARG A 96 -12.27 -16.06 -8.18
C ARG A 96 -13.44 -16.38 -9.10
N SER A 97 -14.38 -15.46 -9.27
CA SER A 97 -15.52 -15.61 -10.16
C SER A 97 -15.09 -15.80 -11.61
N ASN A 98 -14.10 -15.02 -12.08
CA ASN A 98 -13.52 -15.17 -13.40
C ASN A 98 -12.82 -16.52 -13.62
N MET A 99 -12.38 -17.18 -12.54
CA MET A 99 -11.85 -18.55 -12.54
C MET A 99 -12.93 -19.62 -12.37
N GLY A 100 -14.22 -19.26 -12.46
CA GLY A 100 -15.35 -20.17 -12.30
C GLY A 100 -15.69 -20.55 -10.85
N LYS A 101 -15.08 -19.92 -9.86
CA LYS A 101 -15.33 -20.14 -8.43
C LYS A 101 -16.29 -19.09 -7.89
N LYS A 102 -17.57 -19.41 -7.83
CA LYS A 102 -18.57 -18.52 -7.21
C LYS A 102 -18.51 -18.61 -5.70
N HIS A 103 -18.58 -17.45 -5.02
CA HIS A 103 -18.70 -17.40 -3.56
C HIS A 103 -20.12 -17.72 -3.10
N THR A 104 -20.24 -18.08 -1.81
CA THR A 104 -21.52 -18.41 -1.16
C THR A 104 -21.86 -17.49 0.02
N ILE A 105 -21.16 -16.36 0.12
CA ILE A 105 -21.31 -15.37 1.21
C ILE A 105 -22.67 -14.68 1.05
N PRO A 106 -23.59 -14.77 2.02
CA PRO A 106 -24.94 -14.19 1.96
C PRO A 106 -24.93 -12.74 2.48
N MET A 107 -23.99 -11.90 2.00
CA MET A 107 -23.86 -10.52 2.41
C MET A 107 -25.13 -9.73 2.11
N ARG A 108 -25.63 -8.93 3.09
CA ARG A 108 -26.79 -8.08 2.92
C ARG A 108 -26.56 -6.61 3.31
N LEU A 109 -25.52 -6.36 4.12
CA LEU A 109 -25.20 -5.03 4.62
C LEU A 109 -23.68 -4.83 4.65
N VAL A 110 -23.22 -3.76 4.00
CA VAL A 110 -21.83 -3.31 4.03
C VAL A 110 -21.78 -1.89 4.60
N LEU A 111 -21.07 -1.74 5.71
CA LEU A 111 -20.82 -0.48 6.40
C LEU A 111 -19.39 -0.03 6.12
N LEU A 112 -19.23 1.09 5.44
CA LEU A 112 -17.93 1.64 5.05
C LEU A 112 -17.65 2.93 5.80
N SER A 113 -16.51 3.00 6.48
CA SER A 113 -16.12 4.20 7.23
C SER A 113 -14.61 4.34 7.39
N GLY A 114 -14.18 5.44 7.98
CA GLY A 114 -12.78 5.67 8.33
C GLY A 114 -11.94 6.31 7.25
N ASP A 115 -12.34 6.26 6.00
CA ASP A 115 -11.62 6.86 4.87
C ASP A 115 -12.59 7.25 3.73
N TRP A 116 -12.08 7.92 2.70
CA TRP A 116 -12.82 8.20 1.48
C TRP A 116 -13.23 6.90 0.77
N ILE A 117 -14.50 6.83 0.38
CA ILE A 117 -15.03 5.69 -0.38
C ILE A 117 -14.81 5.95 -1.87
N PRO A 118 -14.04 5.12 -2.59
CA PRO A 118 -13.92 5.22 -4.04
C PRO A 118 -15.30 5.17 -4.71
N VAL A 119 -15.57 6.08 -5.64
CA VAL A 119 -16.91 6.23 -6.24
C VAL A 119 -17.40 4.99 -6.99
N GLN A 120 -16.48 4.14 -7.45
CA GLN A 120 -16.78 2.87 -8.12
C GLN A 120 -17.09 1.72 -7.15
N LEU A 121 -16.53 1.75 -5.93
CA LEU A 121 -16.59 0.66 -4.97
C LEU A 121 -18.03 0.17 -4.66
N PRO A 122 -19.05 1.04 -4.49
CA PRO A 122 -20.42 0.58 -4.26
C PRO A 122 -20.98 -0.28 -5.40
N ARG A 123 -20.63 0.06 -6.66
CA ARG A 123 -21.03 -0.74 -7.83
C ARG A 123 -20.29 -2.07 -7.90
N GLU A 124 -19.01 -2.09 -7.57
CA GLU A 124 -18.22 -3.32 -7.46
C GLU A 124 -18.82 -4.27 -6.42
N ILE A 125 -19.19 -3.74 -5.25
CA ILE A 125 -19.84 -4.49 -4.17
C ILE A 125 -21.16 -5.12 -4.67
N THR A 126 -22.04 -4.32 -5.27
CA THR A 126 -23.32 -4.85 -5.76
C THR A 126 -23.18 -5.75 -6.99
N GLY A 127 -22.14 -5.58 -7.79
CA GLY A 127 -21.79 -6.50 -8.87
C GLY A 127 -21.45 -7.91 -8.38
N ILE A 128 -20.91 -8.02 -7.17
CA ILE A 128 -20.53 -9.30 -6.55
C ILE A 128 -21.67 -9.89 -5.70
N PHE A 129 -22.23 -9.08 -4.81
CA PHE A 129 -23.20 -9.56 -3.79
C PHE A 129 -24.66 -9.38 -4.18
N GLY A 130 -24.94 -8.69 -5.30
CA GLY A 130 -26.30 -8.39 -5.73
C GLY A 130 -26.87 -7.13 -5.06
N ASP A 131 -28.19 -7.06 -4.98
CA ASP A 131 -28.91 -5.91 -4.40
C ASP A 131 -28.82 -5.95 -2.87
N ILE A 132 -27.81 -5.27 -2.32
CA ILE A 132 -27.53 -5.19 -0.88
C ILE A 132 -27.43 -3.75 -0.43
N ASN A 133 -27.55 -3.50 0.87
CA ASN A 133 -27.34 -2.16 1.43
C ASN A 133 -25.85 -1.85 1.56
N VAL A 134 -25.43 -0.76 0.94
CA VAL A 134 -24.08 -0.19 1.10
C VAL A 134 -24.20 1.19 1.72
N VAL A 135 -23.54 1.39 2.86
CA VAL A 135 -23.69 2.60 3.68
C VAL A 135 -22.35 3.26 3.90
N SER A 136 -22.30 4.57 3.67
CA SER A 136 -21.21 5.41 4.12
C SER A 136 -21.48 5.87 5.55
N LEU A 137 -20.57 5.60 6.47
CA LEU A 137 -20.63 6.04 7.85
C LEU A 137 -19.45 6.96 8.16
N GLY A 138 -19.71 8.02 8.87
CA GLY A 138 -18.69 9.00 9.26
C GLY A 138 -18.82 9.42 10.71
N GLY A 139 -17.75 10.01 11.23
CA GLY A 139 -17.71 10.48 12.61
C GLY A 139 -16.28 10.56 13.13
N ALA A 140 -16.17 10.70 14.42
CA ALA A 140 -14.91 10.71 15.14
C ALA A 140 -15.01 9.79 16.37
N THR A 141 -13.91 9.21 16.81
CA THR A 141 -13.86 8.42 18.05
C THR A 141 -14.39 9.22 19.23
N GLU A 142 -14.15 10.54 19.25
CA GLU A 142 -14.66 11.51 20.22
C GLU A 142 -16.17 11.71 20.17
N ALA A 143 -16.85 11.11 19.19
CA ALA A 143 -18.30 11.15 19.03
C ALA A 143 -18.88 9.74 18.83
N SER A 144 -18.30 8.73 19.51
CA SER A 144 -18.78 7.36 19.61
C SER A 144 -18.88 6.63 18.28
N VAL A 145 -17.75 6.50 17.58
CA VAL A 145 -17.52 5.79 16.31
C VAL A 145 -18.14 6.52 15.13
N TRP A 146 -19.48 6.66 15.09
CA TRP A 146 -20.20 7.29 13.99
C TRP A 146 -21.19 8.33 14.49
N SER A 147 -21.31 9.38 13.70
CA SER A 147 -22.25 10.50 13.97
C SER A 147 -23.13 10.80 12.77
N ILE A 148 -22.80 10.24 11.61
CA ILE A 148 -23.46 10.52 10.33
C ILE A 148 -23.52 9.26 9.47
N ALA A 149 -24.58 9.14 8.67
CA ALA A 149 -24.78 8.02 7.76
C ALA A 149 -25.35 8.51 6.42
N TYR A 150 -24.95 7.83 5.34
CA TYR A 150 -25.49 8.01 4.00
C TYR A 150 -25.73 6.67 3.35
N ASP A 151 -26.99 6.38 3.02
CA ASP A 151 -27.36 5.20 2.24
C ASP A 151 -26.95 5.42 0.79
N ILE A 152 -25.99 4.65 0.31
CA ILE A 152 -25.42 4.84 -1.03
C ILE A 152 -26.38 4.24 -2.06
N ASP A 153 -26.95 5.09 -2.92
CA ASP A 153 -27.68 4.60 -4.09
C ASP A 153 -26.70 4.04 -5.12
N THR A 154 -26.55 2.74 -5.16
CA THR A 154 -25.60 2.01 -6.02
C THR A 154 -25.96 2.08 -7.52
N LYS A 155 -27.16 2.57 -7.85
CA LYS A 155 -27.62 2.81 -9.23
C LYS A 155 -27.26 4.22 -9.70
N LYS A 156 -27.02 5.13 -8.75
CA LYS A 156 -26.59 6.51 -9.04
C LYS A 156 -25.11 6.55 -9.42
N GLU A 157 -24.74 7.44 -10.33
CA GLU A 157 -23.35 7.72 -10.65
C GLU A 157 -22.83 8.86 -9.78
N TYR A 158 -21.80 8.56 -8.97
CA TYR A 158 -21.09 9.57 -8.20
C TYR A 158 -19.83 9.98 -8.98
N VAL A 159 -19.71 11.27 -9.30
CA VAL A 159 -18.63 11.76 -10.17
C VAL A 159 -17.40 12.15 -9.36
N THR A 160 -17.57 12.82 -8.25
CA THR A 160 -16.48 13.39 -7.45
C THR A 160 -16.25 12.64 -6.14
N HIS A 161 -17.31 12.45 -5.37
CA HIS A 161 -17.27 11.80 -4.06
C HIS A 161 -18.67 11.30 -3.67
N ILE A 162 -18.71 10.46 -2.65
CA ILE A 162 -19.95 10.02 -1.99
C ILE A 162 -20.25 11.01 -0.87
N PRO A 163 -21.49 11.48 -0.73
CA PRO A 163 -21.86 12.42 0.33
C PRO A 163 -21.55 11.90 1.73
N TYR A 164 -21.26 12.81 2.65
CA TYR A 164 -21.02 12.45 4.05
C TYR A 164 -22.31 11.96 4.73
N GLY A 165 -23.46 12.63 4.47
CA GLY A 165 -24.79 12.11 4.81
C GLY A 165 -25.57 12.94 5.79
N TYR A 166 -26.34 12.25 6.65
CA TYR A 166 -27.26 12.84 7.61
C TYR A 166 -26.92 12.37 9.03
N PRO A 167 -27.11 13.22 10.06
CA PRO A 167 -26.83 12.87 11.45
C PRO A 167 -27.58 11.61 11.91
N LEU A 168 -26.92 10.82 12.76
CA LEU A 168 -27.54 9.71 13.47
C LEU A 168 -28.55 10.25 14.51
N ARG A 169 -29.43 9.38 14.99
CA ARG A 169 -30.44 9.70 16.02
C ARG A 169 -29.76 10.32 17.25
N ASN A 170 -30.38 11.39 17.78
CA ASN A 170 -29.93 12.13 18.94
C ASN A 170 -28.53 12.75 18.78
N GLN A 171 -28.03 12.84 17.56
CA GLN A 171 -26.79 13.54 17.22
C GLN A 171 -27.09 14.71 16.28
N ASN A 172 -26.23 15.70 16.27
CA ASN A 172 -26.33 16.85 15.41
C ASN A 172 -25.00 17.15 14.75
N MET A 173 -25.04 17.61 13.51
CA MET A 173 -23.87 18.09 12.78
C MET A 173 -24.08 19.57 12.46
N TYR A 174 -23.07 20.37 12.73
CA TYR A 174 -23.10 21.79 12.50
C TYR A 174 -21.95 22.22 11.62
N VAL A 175 -22.16 23.23 10.79
CA VAL A 175 -21.11 23.91 10.04
C VAL A 175 -21.02 25.33 10.57
N LEU A 176 -19.91 25.66 11.19
CA LEU A 176 -19.71 26.95 11.85
C LEU A 176 -18.57 27.74 11.19
N SER A 177 -18.64 29.06 11.33
CA SER A 177 -17.58 29.98 10.92
C SER A 177 -16.39 29.92 11.91
N GLY A 178 -15.28 30.58 11.58
CA GLY A 178 -14.15 30.74 12.50
C GLY A 178 -14.48 31.48 13.81
N SER A 179 -15.61 32.19 13.87
CA SER A 179 -16.17 32.81 15.08
C SER A 179 -17.19 31.92 15.81
N CYS A 180 -17.31 30.67 15.41
CA CYS A 180 -18.27 29.69 15.93
C CYS A 180 -19.74 30.06 15.71
N GLU A 181 -20.07 30.81 14.67
CA GLU A 181 -21.46 31.11 14.30
C GLU A 181 -21.95 30.17 13.19
N PRO A 182 -23.21 29.68 13.24
CA PRO A 182 -23.78 28.82 12.21
C PRO A 182 -23.73 29.45 10.81
N LEU A 183 -23.30 28.67 9.82
CA LEU A 183 -23.23 29.11 8.44
C LEU A 183 -24.47 28.68 7.64
N PRO A 184 -24.86 29.47 6.63
CA PRO A 184 -25.95 29.10 5.71
C PRO A 184 -25.62 27.83 4.92
N LYS A 185 -26.65 27.20 4.35
CA LYS A 185 -26.49 26.10 3.40
C LYS A 185 -25.56 26.46 2.24
N ASN A 186 -24.79 25.50 1.73
CA ASN A 186 -23.78 25.62 0.67
C ASN A 186 -22.61 26.57 1.00
N VAL A 187 -22.44 26.95 2.25
CA VAL A 187 -21.28 27.73 2.69
C VAL A 187 -20.34 26.81 3.48
N GLU A 188 -19.11 26.70 3.03
CA GLU A 188 -18.09 25.88 3.66
C GLU A 188 -17.61 26.49 4.98
N GLY A 189 -17.48 25.64 6.00
CA GLY A 189 -16.97 26.01 7.31
C GLY A 189 -16.42 24.82 8.08
N ASP A 190 -16.17 25.03 9.37
CA ASP A 190 -15.68 24.00 10.28
C ASP A 190 -16.85 23.10 10.72
N ILE A 191 -16.64 21.77 10.69
CA ILE A 191 -17.64 20.78 11.11
C ILE A 191 -17.53 20.55 12.61
N TYR A 192 -18.70 20.60 13.28
CA TYR A 192 -18.83 20.28 14.70
C TYR A 192 -19.91 19.20 14.89
N ILE A 193 -19.71 18.36 15.89
CA ILE A 193 -20.66 17.33 16.30
C ILE A 193 -21.24 17.67 17.65
N GLY A 194 -22.57 17.52 17.80
CA GLY A 194 -23.29 17.71 19.06
C GLY A 194 -24.23 16.56 19.36
N GLY A 195 -24.84 16.58 20.52
CA GLY A 195 -25.81 15.58 20.97
C GLY A 195 -25.21 14.49 21.85
N VAL A 196 -25.95 13.39 21.99
CA VAL A 196 -25.66 12.34 22.99
C VAL A 196 -24.38 11.54 22.69
N GLY A 197 -23.91 11.55 21.43
CA GLY A 197 -22.76 10.78 20.98
C GLY A 197 -21.40 11.33 21.42
N ILE A 198 -21.31 12.60 21.89
CA ILE A 198 -20.01 13.20 22.21
C ILE A 198 -19.40 12.63 23.49
N ALA A 199 -18.08 12.37 23.46
CA ALA A 199 -17.29 11.90 24.60
C ALA A 199 -17.23 12.94 25.74
N ASP A 200 -16.93 12.48 26.95
CA ASP A 200 -16.74 13.37 28.09
C ASP A 200 -15.45 14.19 27.99
N GLY A 201 -14.44 13.68 27.29
CA GLY A 201 -13.18 14.37 27.04
C GLY A 201 -12.01 13.42 26.82
N TYR A 202 -10.79 13.95 26.99
CA TYR A 202 -9.55 13.17 26.96
C TYR A 202 -9.09 12.88 28.38
N GLN A 203 -8.73 11.63 28.64
CA GLN A 203 -8.27 11.20 29.96
C GLN A 203 -6.98 11.93 30.34
N ASN A 204 -6.96 12.54 31.53
CA ASN A 204 -5.82 13.28 32.08
C ASN A 204 -5.31 14.45 31.20
N ASP A 205 -6.13 14.98 30.29
CA ASP A 205 -5.78 16.12 29.44
C ASP A 205 -6.94 17.13 29.36
N GLN A 206 -7.15 17.86 30.47
CA GLN A 206 -8.22 18.87 30.53
C GLN A 206 -8.00 20.00 29.52
N LYS A 207 -6.75 20.41 29.30
CA LYS A 207 -6.43 21.49 28.37
C LYS A 207 -6.89 21.16 26.95
N GLN A 208 -6.61 19.94 26.50
CA GLN A 208 -7.04 19.48 25.19
C GLN A 208 -8.56 19.25 25.15
N THR A 209 -9.14 18.77 26.25
CA THR A 209 -10.60 18.62 26.37
C THR A 209 -11.31 19.96 26.16
N ASP A 210 -10.88 21.01 26.84
CA ASP A 210 -11.47 22.34 26.74
C ASP A 210 -11.27 22.96 25.33
N ALA A 211 -10.18 22.62 24.65
CA ALA A 211 -9.90 23.10 23.30
C ALA A 211 -10.76 22.38 22.22
N ALA A 212 -11.10 21.12 22.44
CA ALA A 212 -11.85 20.31 21.46
C ALA A 212 -13.36 20.27 21.74
N PHE A 213 -13.79 20.29 23.00
CA PHE A 213 -15.17 20.20 23.42
C PHE A 213 -15.64 21.57 23.95
N ILE A 214 -16.35 22.31 23.10
CA ILE A 214 -16.72 23.70 23.33
C ILE A 214 -18.14 23.79 23.88
N GLN A 215 -18.37 24.63 24.91
CA GLN A 215 -19.70 24.98 25.36
C GLN A 215 -20.22 26.17 24.52
N HIS A 216 -21.02 25.87 23.51
CA HIS A 216 -21.61 26.88 22.63
C HIS A 216 -22.86 27.50 23.27
N LYS A 217 -23.09 28.79 23.04
CA LYS A 217 -24.17 29.55 23.70
C LYS A 217 -25.58 29.00 23.41
N THR A 218 -25.84 28.55 22.17
CA THR A 218 -27.17 28.10 21.72
C THR A 218 -27.20 26.62 21.34
N LEU A 219 -26.06 26.01 20.97
CA LEU A 219 -26.00 24.63 20.48
C LEU A 219 -25.65 23.62 21.60
N GLY A 220 -25.37 24.13 22.81
CA GLY A 220 -24.92 23.29 23.93
C GLY A 220 -23.47 22.86 23.78
N ARG A 221 -23.14 21.68 24.33
CA ARG A 221 -21.80 21.14 24.23
C ARG A 221 -21.58 20.52 22.86
N ILE A 222 -20.52 20.94 22.16
CA ILE A 222 -20.17 20.49 20.80
C ILE A 222 -18.70 20.11 20.73
N TYR A 223 -18.39 19.13 19.88
CA TYR A 223 -17.03 18.67 19.59
C TYR A 223 -16.53 19.25 18.26
N ARG A 224 -15.36 19.86 18.28
CA ARG A 224 -14.66 20.37 17.09
C ARG A 224 -13.91 19.23 16.40
N THR A 225 -14.35 18.84 15.20
CA THR A 225 -13.77 17.70 14.48
C THR A 225 -12.42 17.99 13.83
N GLY A 226 -12.15 19.24 13.48
CA GLY A 226 -11.06 19.67 12.61
C GLY A 226 -11.33 19.43 11.12
N ASP A 227 -12.49 18.91 10.80
CA ASP A 227 -12.95 18.69 9.43
C ASP A 227 -13.65 19.94 8.89
N ARG A 228 -13.64 20.11 7.58
CA ARG A 228 -14.35 21.16 6.85
C ARG A 228 -15.42 20.56 5.96
N GLY A 229 -16.50 21.30 5.77
CA GLY A 229 -17.60 20.89 4.91
C GLY A 229 -18.71 21.93 4.85
N TYR A 230 -19.80 21.56 4.21
CA TYR A 230 -21.01 22.38 4.13
C TYR A 230 -22.25 21.51 4.17
N ILE A 231 -23.39 22.13 4.49
CA ILE A 231 -24.71 21.47 4.39
C ILE A 231 -25.30 21.86 3.04
N SER A 232 -25.63 20.87 2.19
CA SER A 232 -26.25 21.10 0.88
C SER A 232 -27.68 21.68 0.98
N GLN A 233 -28.27 22.08 -0.15
CA GLN A 233 -29.65 22.53 -0.17
C GLN A 233 -30.64 21.49 0.35
N GLU A 234 -30.35 20.20 0.08
CA GLU A 234 -31.14 19.06 0.51
C GLU A 234 -30.92 18.72 2.01
N GLY A 235 -30.00 19.40 2.68
CA GLY A 235 -29.69 19.18 4.08
C GLY A 235 -28.66 18.05 4.31
N CYS A 236 -28.06 17.53 3.25
CA CYS A 236 -27.00 16.56 3.34
C CYS A 236 -25.68 17.25 3.69
N MET A 237 -24.91 16.66 4.61
CA MET A 237 -23.55 17.12 4.90
C MET A 237 -22.60 16.65 3.80
N GLU A 238 -21.78 17.57 3.32
CA GLU A 238 -20.70 17.33 2.38
C GLU A 238 -19.36 17.58 3.06
N PHE A 239 -18.44 16.64 2.93
CA PHE A 239 -17.11 16.72 3.51
C PHE A 239 -16.12 17.30 2.49
N CYS A 240 -15.35 18.32 2.89
CA CYS A 240 -14.39 19.02 2.02
C CYS A 240 -12.91 18.75 2.37
N GLY A 241 -12.66 17.97 3.42
CA GLY A 241 -11.29 17.68 3.88
C GLY A 241 -11.03 18.15 5.29
N ARG A 242 -9.75 18.27 5.67
CA ARG A 242 -9.32 18.69 7.01
C ARG A 242 -8.55 20.01 6.97
N GLN A 243 -8.70 20.77 8.04
CA GLN A 243 -7.97 22.03 8.24
C GLN A 243 -6.62 21.81 8.93
N ASP A 244 -6.50 20.75 9.72
CA ASP A 244 -5.32 20.44 10.50
C ASP A 244 -4.37 19.48 9.76
N MET A 245 -3.21 19.19 10.38
CA MET A 245 -2.21 18.26 9.85
C MET A 245 -2.54 16.78 10.14
N GLN A 246 -3.78 16.48 10.49
CA GLN A 246 -4.27 15.13 10.66
C GLN A 246 -4.61 14.50 9.32
N VAL A 247 -4.18 13.27 9.10
CA VAL A 247 -4.44 12.53 7.87
C VAL A 247 -5.03 11.18 8.19
N LYS A 248 -5.84 10.66 7.27
CA LYS A 248 -6.33 9.29 7.31
C LYS A 248 -5.65 8.51 6.20
N ILE A 249 -4.93 7.44 6.56
CA ILE A 249 -4.26 6.56 5.61
C ILE A 249 -4.62 5.12 5.96
N ASN A 250 -5.26 4.42 5.04
CA ASN A 250 -5.77 3.06 5.24
C ASN A 250 -6.65 2.93 6.50
N GLY A 251 -7.46 3.95 6.78
CA GLY A 251 -8.32 4.02 7.96
C GLY A 251 -7.61 4.42 9.26
N LEU A 252 -6.30 4.53 9.28
CA LEU A 252 -5.55 4.99 10.45
C LEU A 252 -5.53 6.52 10.51
N ARG A 253 -5.94 7.08 11.65
CA ARG A 253 -5.87 8.51 11.95
C ARG A 253 -4.48 8.86 12.46
N ILE A 254 -3.72 9.62 11.71
CA ILE A 254 -2.32 9.96 11.98
C ILE A 254 -2.18 11.47 12.14
N GLU A 255 -1.63 11.89 13.28
CA GLU A 255 -1.22 13.27 13.53
C GLU A 255 0.20 13.47 12.98
N LEU A 256 0.36 14.17 11.86
CA LEU A 256 1.68 14.45 11.29
C LEU A 256 2.56 15.23 12.28
N GLY A 257 1.95 16.12 13.10
CA GLY A 257 2.65 16.83 14.16
C GLY A 257 3.19 15.94 15.29
N ASP A 258 2.49 14.85 15.64
CA ASP A 258 2.98 13.87 16.62
C ASP A 258 4.17 13.07 16.03
N LEU A 259 4.09 12.72 14.75
CA LEU A 259 5.19 12.09 14.03
C LEU A 259 6.42 12.99 13.98
N ASP A 260 6.25 14.27 13.61
CA ASP A 260 7.33 15.25 13.64
C ASP A 260 7.92 15.43 15.01
N SER A 261 7.07 15.49 16.04
CA SER A 261 7.51 15.61 17.44
C SER A 261 8.29 14.38 17.91
N ALA A 262 7.91 13.19 17.47
CA ALA A 262 8.63 11.95 17.77
C ALA A 262 10.00 11.92 17.07
N VAL A 263 10.04 12.30 15.80
CA VAL A 263 11.27 12.36 15.00
C VAL A 263 12.23 13.42 15.55
N LYS A 264 11.75 14.61 15.96
CA LYS A 264 12.55 15.67 16.58
C LYS A 264 13.19 15.29 17.93
N LYS A 265 12.66 14.27 18.61
CA LYS A 265 13.29 13.74 19.84
C LYS A 265 14.53 12.90 19.56
N MET A 266 14.76 12.49 18.33
CA MET A 266 15.95 11.74 17.96
C MET A 266 17.19 12.64 18.01
N ARG A 267 18.27 12.13 18.60
CA ARG A 267 19.49 12.90 18.95
C ARG A 267 20.09 13.71 17.78
N TYR A 268 19.95 13.23 16.57
CA TYR A 268 20.59 13.80 15.38
C TYR A 268 19.66 14.66 14.53
N ILE A 269 18.41 14.78 14.90
CA ILE A 269 17.42 15.53 14.13
C ILE A 269 17.28 16.93 14.72
N LYS A 270 17.51 17.94 13.88
CA LYS A 270 17.30 19.35 14.21
C LYS A 270 15.85 19.75 14.00
N ASP A 271 15.28 19.27 12.91
CA ASP A 271 13.91 19.59 12.50
C ASP A 271 13.33 18.50 11.62
N SER A 272 12.01 18.37 11.61
CA SER A 272 11.30 17.47 10.72
C SER A 272 9.97 18.06 10.29
N VAL A 273 9.54 17.74 9.08
CA VAL A 273 8.23 18.07 8.52
C VAL A 273 7.71 16.84 7.80
N SER A 274 6.57 16.36 8.25
CA SER A 274 5.85 15.25 7.61
C SER A 274 4.74 15.79 6.72
N ALA A 275 4.58 15.18 5.54
CA ALA A 275 3.53 15.50 4.58
C ALA A 275 2.99 14.24 3.92
N VAL A 276 1.74 14.25 3.51
CA VAL A 276 1.18 13.20 2.66
C VAL A 276 1.56 13.48 1.23
N GLN A 277 2.01 12.44 0.54
CA GLN A 277 2.21 12.45 -0.89
C GLN A 277 1.37 11.33 -1.51
N THR A 278 0.62 11.66 -2.54
CA THR A 278 -0.05 10.64 -3.34
C THR A 278 0.98 10.02 -4.28
N ASN A 279 1.23 8.72 -4.14
CA ASN A 279 2.07 8.02 -5.09
C ASN A 279 1.36 7.96 -6.44
N GLY A 280 2.11 7.83 -7.55
CA GLY A 280 1.54 7.79 -8.91
C GLY A 280 0.55 6.64 -9.18
N GLU A 281 0.27 5.82 -8.19
CA GLU A 281 -0.65 4.67 -8.21
C GLU A 281 -1.96 4.94 -7.45
N GLY A 282 -2.13 6.18 -6.93
CA GLY A 282 -3.36 6.61 -6.25
C GLY A 282 -3.44 6.24 -4.77
N GLY A 283 -2.34 5.78 -4.17
CA GLY A 283 -2.23 5.55 -2.72
C GLY A 283 -1.53 6.72 -2.02
N ASP A 284 -1.99 7.07 -0.82
CA ASP A 284 -1.35 8.09 0.01
C ASP A 284 -0.23 7.47 0.85
N ILE A 285 0.93 8.13 0.87
CA ILE A 285 2.10 7.78 1.68
C ILE A 285 2.52 8.98 2.54
N ILE A 286 3.07 8.71 3.72
CA ILE A 286 3.65 9.77 4.55
C ILE A 286 5.14 9.87 4.22
N CYS A 287 5.56 11.06 3.81
CA CYS A 287 6.96 11.42 3.64
C CYS A 287 7.37 12.34 4.78
N THR A 288 8.38 11.95 5.56
CA THR A 288 8.96 12.79 6.60
C THR A 288 10.30 13.34 6.11
N TYR A 289 10.37 14.64 5.92
CA TYR A 289 11.59 15.37 5.59
C TYR A 289 12.30 15.74 6.88
N ILE A 290 13.57 15.38 6.99
CA ILE A 290 14.37 15.64 8.19
C ILE A 290 15.54 16.58 7.87
N ARG A 291 15.86 17.44 8.84
CA ARG A 291 17.07 18.23 8.84
C ARG A 291 17.93 17.80 10.02
N CYS A 292 19.12 17.31 9.75
CA CYS A 292 20.05 16.85 10.77
C CYS A 292 20.76 18.01 11.47
N ASN A 293 21.24 17.76 12.69
CA ASN A 293 22.02 18.70 13.49
C ASN A 293 23.45 18.71 12.95
N SER A 294 23.85 19.77 12.29
CA SER A 294 25.20 19.91 11.73
C SER A 294 26.32 19.96 12.80
N LYS A 295 25.97 20.17 14.07
CA LYS A 295 26.96 20.24 15.18
C LYS A 295 27.26 18.88 15.84
N ASN A 296 26.53 17.81 15.51
CA ASN A 296 26.79 16.47 16.03
C ASN A 296 27.41 15.54 14.97
N THR A 297 27.93 16.11 13.88
CA THR A 297 28.71 15.37 12.87
C THR A 297 30.05 14.87 13.41
N ASP A 298 30.50 15.31 14.60
CA ASP A 298 31.70 14.78 15.25
C ASP A 298 31.56 13.30 15.72
N ALA A 299 30.36 12.72 15.66
CA ALA A 299 30.11 11.29 15.95
C ALA A 299 29.65 10.50 14.70
N VAL A 300 29.35 11.16 13.61
CA VAL A 300 29.07 10.55 12.31
C VAL A 300 30.23 10.93 11.41
N LEU A 301 31.26 10.07 11.41
CA LEU A 301 32.35 10.06 10.44
C LEU A 301 32.72 11.46 9.89
N ASP A 302 33.94 11.82 9.95
CA ASP A 302 34.45 12.80 9.00
C ASP A 302 33.99 12.33 7.60
N ALA A 303 32.93 12.96 7.09
CA ALA A 303 32.30 12.51 5.86
C ALA A 303 33.30 12.53 4.71
N ASP A 304 34.26 13.45 4.77
CA ASP A 304 35.29 13.60 3.77
C ASP A 304 36.30 12.43 3.80
N ASP A 305 36.76 12.00 4.97
CA ASP A 305 37.66 10.85 5.10
C ASP A 305 36.96 9.53 4.74
N THR A 306 35.66 9.40 5.07
CA THR A 306 34.88 8.22 4.70
C THR A 306 34.60 8.17 3.20
N VAL A 307 34.21 9.29 2.61
CA VAL A 307 33.97 9.41 1.17
C VAL A 307 35.28 9.17 0.40
N LEU A 308 36.40 9.75 0.82
CA LEU A 308 37.71 9.53 0.19
C LEU A 308 38.16 8.06 0.28
N ASN A 309 37.94 7.41 1.41
CA ASN A 309 38.27 6.00 1.58
C ASN A 309 37.38 5.09 0.72
N ILE A 310 36.08 5.35 0.65
CA ILE A 310 35.15 4.63 -0.23
C ILE A 310 35.50 4.86 -1.70
N THR A 311 35.83 6.10 -2.11
CA THR A 311 36.21 6.41 -3.50
C THR A 311 37.48 5.66 -3.93
N SER A 312 38.45 5.49 -3.03
CA SER A 312 39.65 4.70 -3.34
C SER A 312 39.30 3.20 -3.51
N GLN A 313 38.43 2.68 -2.67
CA GLN A 313 37.96 1.29 -2.74
C GLN A 313 37.02 1.03 -3.93
N GLU A 314 36.21 2.04 -4.31
CA GLU A 314 35.38 1.99 -5.52
C GLU A 314 36.22 1.71 -6.76
N ASN A 315 37.31 2.43 -6.95
CA ASN A 315 38.23 2.20 -8.07
C ASN A 315 38.84 0.78 -8.06
N GLU A 316 39.20 0.25 -6.89
CA GLU A 316 39.69 -1.10 -6.75
C GLU A 316 38.62 -2.13 -7.09
N ILE A 317 37.37 -1.96 -6.58
CA ILE A 317 36.23 -2.83 -6.87
C ILE A 317 35.91 -2.80 -8.37
N LEU A 318 35.84 -1.60 -8.98
CA LEU A 318 35.52 -1.43 -10.39
C LEU A 318 36.60 -1.97 -11.32
N SER A 319 37.88 -1.90 -10.94
CA SER A 319 38.99 -2.45 -11.73
C SER A 319 38.92 -3.96 -11.92
N GLY A 320 38.17 -4.65 -11.06
CA GLY A 320 37.90 -6.10 -11.17
C GLY A 320 36.85 -6.48 -12.22
N PHE A 321 36.23 -5.48 -12.89
CA PHE A 321 35.18 -5.72 -13.89
C PHE A 321 35.52 -5.02 -15.21
N ASP A 322 35.30 -5.72 -16.33
CA ASP A 322 35.28 -5.10 -17.66
C ASP A 322 33.92 -4.41 -17.87
N ILE A 323 33.83 -3.17 -17.39
CA ILE A 323 32.60 -2.38 -17.39
C ILE A 323 32.13 -2.08 -18.81
N ASP A 324 33.04 -1.82 -19.77
CA ASP A 324 32.69 -1.45 -21.14
C ASP A 324 32.08 -2.67 -21.86
N SER A 325 32.69 -3.83 -21.75
CA SER A 325 32.14 -5.07 -22.29
C SER A 325 30.78 -5.41 -21.64
N TYR A 326 30.68 -5.27 -20.33
CA TYR A 326 29.43 -5.51 -19.62
C TYR A 326 28.33 -4.53 -20.06
N HIS A 327 28.64 -3.25 -20.21
CA HIS A 327 27.70 -2.23 -20.68
C HIS A 327 27.21 -2.51 -22.11
N SER A 328 28.13 -2.89 -23.00
CA SER A 328 27.80 -3.29 -24.37
C SER A 328 26.90 -4.54 -24.40
N PHE A 329 27.20 -5.51 -23.56
CA PHE A 329 26.39 -6.70 -23.38
C PHE A 329 24.97 -6.35 -22.86
N MET A 330 24.86 -5.53 -21.82
CA MET A 330 23.57 -5.13 -21.24
C MET A 330 22.71 -4.32 -22.22
N ASN A 331 23.31 -3.45 -23.05
CA ASN A 331 22.61 -2.73 -24.11
C ASN A 331 22.03 -3.67 -25.16
N THR A 332 22.75 -4.72 -25.51
CA THR A 332 22.26 -5.74 -26.46
C THR A 332 21.18 -6.60 -25.81
N LEU A 333 21.34 -6.94 -24.52
CA LEU A 333 20.33 -7.67 -23.75
C LEU A 333 19.04 -6.87 -23.60
N GLU A 334 19.10 -5.55 -23.38
CA GLU A 334 17.92 -4.67 -23.35
C GLU A 334 17.15 -4.77 -24.66
N LYS A 335 17.84 -4.68 -25.81
CA LYS A 335 17.22 -4.83 -27.14
C LYS A 335 16.59 -6.21 -27.33
N HIS A 336 17.26 -7.27 -26.86
CA HIS A 336 16.70 -8.61 -26.85
C HIS A 336 15.41 -8.68 -26.02
N CYS A 337 15.38 -8.11 -24.81
CA CYS A 337 14.19 -8.07 -23.96
C CYS A 337 13.04 -7.29 -24.63
N VAL A 338 13.34 -6.15 -25.26
CA VAL A 338 12.35 -5.36 -26.03
C VAL A 338 11.76 -6.18 -27.16
N SER A 339 12.59 -6.94 -27.87
CA SER A 339 12.15 -7.84 -28.93
C SER A 339 11.28 -8.98 -28.40
N CYS A 340 11.60 -9.56 -27.25
CA CYS A 340 10.77 -10.56 -26.58
C CYS A 340 9.40 -9.98 -26.15
N MET A 341 9.36 -8.73 -25.68
CA MET A 341 8.10 -8.05 -25.39
C MET A 341 7.22 -7.91 -26.64
N ALA A 342 7.82 -7.49 -27.77
CA ALA A 342 7.10 -7.38 -29.02
C ALA A 342 6.59 -8.74 -29.51
N GLU A 343 7.43 -9.77 -29.48
CA GLU A 343 7.06 -11.16 -29.81
C GLU A 343 5.88 -11.65 -28.95
N ALA A 344 5.92 -11.41 -27.65
CA ALA A 344 4.85 -11.80 -26.73
C ALA A 344 3.53 -11.08 -27.04
N LEU A 345 3.56 -9.79 -27.33
CA LEU A 345 2.36 -9.03 -27.71
C LEU A 345 1.82 -9.46 -29.08
N THR A 346 2.70 -9.80 -30.03
CA THR A 346 2.31 -10.40 -31.30
C THR A 346 1.56 -11.71 -31.08
N ALA A 347 2.09 -12.58 -30.23
CA ALA A 347 1.46 -13.87 -29.89
C ALA A 347 0.04 -13.74 -29.32
N ILE A 348 -0.23 -12.65 -28.57
CA ILE A 348 -1.58 -12.35 -28.05
C ILE A 348 -2.43 -11.47 -28.98
N GLY A 349 -1.92 -11.16 -30.18
CA GLY A 349 -2.69 -10.58 -31.27
C GLY A 349 -2.70 -9.06 -31.41
N ILE A 350 -1.72 -8.35 -30.84
CA ILE A 350 -1.63 -6.87 -30.91
C ILE A 350 -1.56 -6.34 -32.34
N GLU A 351 -0.96 -7.10 -33.27
CA GLU A 351 -0.83 -6.72 -34.67
C GLU A 351 -2.19 -6.48 -35.37
N LYS A 352 -3.22 -7.23 -34.95
CA LYS A 352 -4.58 -7.09 -35.48
C LYS A 352 -5.23 -5.75 -35.17
N LEU A 353 -4.68 -5.02 -34.19
CA LEU A 353 -5.17 -3.71 -33.76
C LEU A 353 -4.44 -2.56 -34.46
N SER A 354 -3.39 -2.86 -35.25
CA SER A 354 -2.63 -1.84 -35.99
C SER A 354 -3.48 -1.21 -37.09
N GLY A 355 -3.50 0.12 -37.13
CA GLY A 355 -4.35 0.90 -38.04
C GLY A 355 -5.72 1.28 -37.44
N GLU A 356 -6.07 0.80 -36.25
CA GLU A 356 -7.34 1.16 -35.62
C GLU A 356 -7.26 2.50 -34.87
N HIS A 357 -8.41 3.18 -34.80
CA HIS A 357 -8.63 4.29 -33.84
C HIS A 357 -8.95 3.69 -32.47
N ILE A 358 -7.94 3.49 -31.65
CA ILE A 358 -8.07 2.77 -30.39
C ILE A 358 -7.16 3.38 -29.33
N SER A 359 -7.68 3.58 -28.11
CA SER A 359 -6.89 4.05 -26.98
C SER A 359 -6.07 2.93 -26.33
N PRO A 360 -5.00 3.24 -25.59
CA PRO A 360 -4.22 2.23 -24.86
C PRO A 360 -5.06 1.39 -23.88
N ASN A 361 -6.11 1.96 -23.27
CA ASN A 361 -7.00 1.24 -22.38
C ASN A 361 -7.91 0.25 -23.13
N GLU A 362 -8.31 0.57 -24.34
CA GLU A 362 -9.07 -0.35 -25.19
C GLU A 362 -8.18 -1.47 -25.74
N ILE A 363 -6.89 -1.20 -25.99
CA ILE A 363 -5.92 -2.25 -26.35
C ILE A 363 -5.82 -3.29 -25.23
N VAL A 364 -5.70 -2.85 -23.96
CA VAL A 364 -5.69 -3.74 -22.77
C VAL A 364 -6.90 -4.67 -22.79
N LYS A 365 -8.12 -4.12 -23.00
CA LYS A 365 -9.36 -4.90 -23.03
C LYS A 365 -9.41 -5.88 -24.21
N LYS A 366 -9.05 -5.43 -25.42
CA LYS A 366 -9.08 -6.28 -26.62
C LYS A 366 -8.07 -7.42 -26.56
N LEU A 367 -6.89 -7.18 -26.00
CA LEU A 367 -5.86 -8.21 -25.78
C LEU A 367 -6.13 -9.08 -24.56
N LYS A 368 -7.16 -8.78 -23.75
CA LYS A 368 -7.50 -9.49 -22.52
C LYS A 368 -6.32 -9.56 -21.54
N ILE A 369 -5.57 -8.47 -21.43
CA ILE A 369 -4.48 -8.36 -20.45
C ILE A 369 -5.08 -8.52 -19.05
N ALA A 370 -4.50 -9.37 -18.22
CA ALA A 370 -4.96 -9.59 -16.86
C ALA A 370 -4.84 -8.30 -16.02
N ASP A 371 -5.81 -8.03 -15.16
CA ASP A 371 -5.88 -6.78 -14.39
C ASP A 371 -4.63 -6.51 -13.56
N ASN A 372 -4.08 -7.55 -12.91
CA ASN A 372 -2.82 -7.47 -12.17
C ASN A 372 -1.58 -7.31 -13.07
N ARG A 373 -1.73 -7.33 -14.40
CA ARG A 373 -0.66 -7.15 -15.40
C ARG A 373 -0.79 -5.86 -16.21
N VAL A 374 -1.84 -5.08 -16.00
CA VAL A 374 -2.07 -3.81 -16.73
C VAL A 374 -0.91 -2.84 -16.52
N LYS A 375 -0.34 -2.77 -15.32
CA LYS A 375 0.84 -1.94 -15.03
C LYS A 375 2.06 -2.39 -15.86
N ASN A 376 2.33 -3.68 -15.91
CA ASN A 376 3.41 -4.26 -16.71
C ASN A 376 3.18 -3.99 -18.21
N PHE A 377 1.95 -4.16 -18.71
CA PHE A 377 1.60 -3.84 -20.08
C PHE A 377 1.87 -2.36 -20.40
N ARG A 378 1.50 -1.42 -19.53
CA ARG A 378 1.76 0.01 -19.73
C ARG A 378 3.26 0.31 -19.79
N GLN A 379 4.08 -0.34 -18.97
CA GLN A 379 5.53 -0.23 -19.04
C GLN A 379 6.06 -0.76 -20.36
N TRP A 380 5.62 -1.94 -20.80
CA TRP A 380 5.99 -2.50 -22.11
C TRP A 380 5.55 -1.60 -23.26
N TYR A 381 4.32 -1.09 -23.21
CA TYR A 381 3.80 -0.16 -24.20
C TYR A 381 4.71 1.08 -24.35
N ASN A 382 5.09 1.70 -23.24
CA ASN A 382 5.97 2.87 -23.23
C ASN A 382 7.39 2.52 -23.74
N THR A 383 7.92 1.37 -23.35
CA THR A 383 9.21 0.89 -23.84
C THR A 383 9.17 0.65 -25.34
N LEU A 384 8.21 -0.10 -25.85
CA LEU A 384 8.06 -0.37 -27.28
C LEU A 384 7.81 0.91 -28.08
N LYS A 385 7.13 1.90 -27.51
CA LYS A 385 6.97 3.23 -28.10
C LYS A 385 8.31 3.97 -28.21
N LYS A 386 9.16 3.91 -27.16
CA LYS A 386 10.53 4.48 -27.18
C LYS A 386 11.38 3.88 -28.30
N TYR A 387 11.20 2.59 -28.58
CA TYR A 387 11.92 1.87 -29.66
C TYR A 387 11.23 1.97 -31.02
N GLY A 388 10.14 2.74 -31.16
CA GLY A 388 9.43 2.97 -32.40
C GLY A 388 8.59 1.79 -32.90
N VAL A 389 8.46 0.71 -32.12
CA VAL A 389 7.63 -0.45 -32.45
C VAL A 389 6.14 -0.13 -32.30
N ILE A 390 5.80 0.69 -31.32
CA ILE A 390 4.45 1.23 -31.13
C ILE A 390 4.44 2.70 -31.53
N GLY A 391 3.52 3.06 -32.42
CA GLY A 391 3.18 4.42 -32.79
C GLY A 391 1.76 4.77 -32.33
N TYR A 392 1.51 6.06 -32.12
CA TYR A 392 0.18 6.58 -31.83
C TYR A 392 0.09 8.01 -32.34
N GLU A 393 -0.51 8.17 -33.53
CA GLU A 393 -0.65 9.46 -34.20
C GLU A 393 -2.09 9.69 -34.66
N ASN A 394 -2.63 10.86 -34.37
CA ASN A 394 -4.00 11.25 -34.72
C ASN A 394 -5.07 10.25 -34.25
N GLY A 395 -4.85 9.60 -33.10
CA GLY A 395 -5.76 8.58 -32.56
C GLY A 395 -5.60 7.20 -33.18
N ILE A 396 -4.70 7.02 -34.16
CA ILE A 396 -4.43 5.75 -34.81
C ILE A 396 -3.26 5.04 -34.11
N PHE A 397 -3.52 3.82 -33.69
CA PHE A 397 -2.50 2.93 -33.13
C PHE A 397 -1.76 2.21 -34.26
N THR A 398 -0.44 2.13 -34.16
CA THR A 398 0.39 1.34 -35.07
C THR A 398 1.33 0.42 -34.30
N PHE A 399 1.55 -0.78 -34.83
CA PHE A 399 2.49 -1.75 -34.31
C PHE A 399 3.35 -2.29 -35.46
N ASP A 400 4.66 -2.04 -35.38
CA ASP A 400 5.59 -2.34 -36.48
C ASP A 400 6.86 -3.01 -35.91
N VAL A 401 6.91 -4.33 -36.00
CA VAL A 401 8.06 -5.14 -35.54
C VAL A 401 9.29 -4.99 -36.45
N SER A 402 9.17 -4.42 -37.64
CA SER A 402 10.32 -4.19 -38.55
C SER A 402 11.33 -3.17 -37.98
N LYS A 403 10.96 -2.45 -36.93
CA LYS A 403 11.80 -1.46 -36.23
C LYS A 403 12.87 -2.09 -35.33
N ILE A 404 12.75 -3.38 -35.04
CA ILE A 404 13.68 -4.14 -34.21
C ILE A 404 14.02 -5.47 -34.85
N HIS A 405 15.18 -6.04 -34.50
CA HIS A 405 15.51 -7.40 -34.93
C HIS A 405 14.70 -8.44 -34.14
N PHE A 406 14.60 -9.65 -34.68
CA PHE A 406 13.97 -10.77 -33.95
C PHE A 406 14.80 -11.16 -32.73
N PRO A 407 14.16 -11.70 -31.65
CA PRO A 407 14.88 -12.08 -30.43
C PRO A 407 16.08 -13.02 -30.68
N ASP A 408 15.97 -13.94 -31.62
CA ASP A 408 17.03 -14.92 -31.92
C ASP A 408 18.26 -14.28 -32.57
N GLU A 409 18.10 -13.16 -33.29
CA GLU A 409 19.23 -12.40 -33.82
C GLU A 409 20.04 -11.72 -32.71
N TYR A 410 19.34 -11.09 -31.76
CA TYR A 410 20.00 -10.51 -30.58
C TYR A 410 20.64 -11.60 -29.71
N MET A 411 19.98 -12.76 -29.59
CA MET A 411 20.54 -13.88 -28.85
C MET A 411 21.85 -14.39 -29.49
N LYS A 412 21.91 -14.39 -30.82
CA LYS A 412 23.15 -14.72 -31.54
C LYS A 412 24.23 -13.67 -31.26
N GLN A 413 23.91 -12.38 -31.36
CA GLN A 413 24.86 -11.30 -31.05
C GLN A 413 25.40 -11.42 -29.62
N LEU A 414 24.54 -11.67 -28.62
CA LEU A 414 24.94 -11.87 -27.23
C LEU A 414 25.92 -13.04 -27.05
N LYS A 415 25.70 -14.15 -27.76
CA LYS A 415 26.61 -15.30 -27.75
C LYS A 415 27.94 -14.99 -28.43
N ASP A 416 27.89 -14.26 -29.54
CA ASP A 416 29.09 -13.87 -30.30
C ASP A 416 29.96 -12.85 -29.53
N MET A 417 29.34 -12.03 -28.66
CA MET A 417 30.05 -11.10 -27.77
C MET A 417 30.76 -11.82 -26.61
N GLY A 418 30.39 -13.06 -26.33
CA GLY A 418 30.74 -13.77 -25.09
C GLY A 418 29.88 -13.31 -23.91
N ILE A 419 29.36 -14.24 -23.15
CA ILE A 419 28.55 -13.95 -21.97
C ILE A 419 29.52 -13.72 -20.79
N PRO A 420 29.57 -12.51 -20.18
CA PRO A 420 30.34 -12.31 -18.98
C PRO A 420 29.86 -13.25 -17.85
N ASP A 421 30.76 -13.84 -17.08
CA ASP A 421 30.42 -14.78 -15.99
C ASP A 421 29.33 -14.21 -15.07
N ALA A 422 29.44 -12.94 -14.74
CA ALA A 422 28.46 -12.23 -13.91
C ALA A 422 27.09 -11.98 -14.59
N ALA A 423 26.97 -12.22 -15.89
CA ALA A 423 25.73 -12.08 -16.67
C ALA A 423 25.06 -13.43 -16.99
N GLU A 424 25.72 -14.54 -16.72
CA GLU A 424 25.21 -15.89 -17.03
C GLU A 424 23.84 -16.15 -16.40
N HIS A 425 23.66 -15.75 -15.15
CA HIS A 425 22.40 -15.92 -14.42
C HIS A 425 21.26 -15.06 -15.00
N ILE A 426 21.57 -13.83 -15.44
CA ILE A 426 20.59 -12.95 -16.09
C ILE A 426 20.17 -13.56 -17.41
N MET A 427 21.11 -14.10 -18.18
CA MET A 427 20.81 -14.79 -19.44
C MET A 427 19.93 -16.00 -19.24
N HIS A 428 20.23 -16.83 -18.26
CA HIS A 428 19.41 -17.99 -17.93
C HIS A 428 17.96 -17.57 -17.59
N TYR A 429 17.81 -16.53 -16.77
CA TYR A 429 16.50 -15.97 -16.43
C TYR A 429 15.74 -15.48 -17.65
N VAL A 430 16.36 -14.64 -18.48
CA VAL A 430 15.73 -14.06 -19.67
C VAL A 430 15.26 -15.15 -20.67
N VAL A 431 16.08 -16.16 -20.90
CA VAL A 431 15.74 -17.29 -21.78
C VAL A 431 14.57 -18.10 -21.22
N SER A 432 14.57 -18.34 -19.92
CA SER A 432 13.50 -19.12 -19.24
C SER A 432 12.16 -18.41 -19.29
N VAL A 433 12.14 -17.08 -19.11
CA VAL A 433 10.91 -16.28 -19.08
C VAL A 433 10.31 -16.05 -20.47
N ARG A 434 11.12 -15.96 -21.54
CA ARG A 434 10.67 -15.58 -22.90
C ARG A 434 9.40 -16.30 -23.34
N LYS A 435 9.37 -17.63 -23.19
CA LYS A 435 8.22 -18.45 -23.62
C LYS A 435 6.97 -18.28 -22.77
N LEU A 436 7.12 -17.81 -21.54
CA LEU A 436 6.04 -17.61 -20.59
C LEU A 436 5.42 -16.20 -20.69
N LEU A 437 6.07 -15.26 -21.38
CA LEU A 437 5.64 -13.85 -21.43
C LEU A 437 4.20 -13.65 -21.90
N PRO A 438 3.68 -14.35 -22.95
CA PRO A 438 2.28 -14.26 -23.34
C PRO A 438 1.33 -14.70 -22.22
N ASP A 439 1.60 -15.85 -21.58
CA ASP A 439 0.80 -16.41 -20.51
C ASP A 439 0.84 -15.54 -19.25
N ILE A 440 1.99 -14.95 -18.96
CA ILE A 440 2.14 -13.97 -17.87
C ILE A 440 1.24 -12.75 -18.11
N MET A 441 1.20 -12.22 -19.35
CA MET A 441 0.34 -11.08 -19.68
C MET A 441 -1.13 -11.40 -19.59
N LEU A 442 -1.51 -12.63 -19.94
CA LEU A 442 -2.89 -13.11 -19.84
C LEU A 442 -3.27 -13.57 -18.43
N GLY A 443 -2.33 -13.58 -17.47
CA GLY A 443 -2.55 -14.04 -16.10
C GLY A 443 -2.60 -15.56 -15.92
N ASN A 444 -2.19 -16.32 -16.94
CA ASN A 444 -2.17 -17.80 -16.94
C ASN A 444 -0.92 -18.36 -16.27
N ALA A 445 0.15 -17.57 -16.15
CA ALA A 445 1.39 -17.95 -15.51
C ALA A 445 1.85 -16.87 -14.51
N ASP A 446 2.47 -17.29 -13.41
CA ASP A 446 3.08 -16.39 -12.44
C ASP A 446 4.61 -16.51 -12.51
N PRO A 447 5.33 -15.41 -12.85
CA PRO A 447 6.79 -15.45 -12.98
C PRO A 447 7.51 -15.79 -11.68
N MET A 448 6.91 -15.52 -10.52
CA MET A 448 7.54 -15.83 -9.25
C MET A 448 7.62 -17.34 -9.02
N SER A 449 6.50 -18.04 -9.20
CA SER A 449 6.44 -19.50 -9.02
C SER A 449 7.07 -20.30 -10.17
N GLU A 450 6.97 -19.80 -11.40
CA GLU A 450 7.41 -20.52 -12.59
C GLU A 450 8.91 -20.39 -12.89
N VAL A 451 9.53 -19.29 -12.42
CA VAL A 451 10.92 -18.97 -12.77
C VAL A 451 11.78 -18.69 -11.54
N PHE A 452 11.33 -17.83 -10.61
CA PHE A 452 12.12 -17.46 -9.43
C PHE A 452 12.17 -18.55 -8.37
N PHE A 453 11.05 -19.25 -8.14
CA PHE A 453 10.87 -20.25 -7.08
C PHE A 453 10.53 -21.63 -7.65
N LYS A 454 10.92 -21.90 -8.88
CA LYS A 454 10.65 -23.19 -9.48
C LYS A 454 11.23 -24.31 -8.61
N ASP A 455 10.36 -25.23 -8.18
CA ASP A 455 10.71 -26.36 -7.32
C ASP A 455 11.33 -25.97 -5.96
N GLY A 456 11.06 -24.72 -5.48
CA GLY A 456 11.63 -24.20 -4.21
C GLY A 456 13.10 -23.77 -4.31
N ASP A 457 13.66 -23.70 -5.52
CA ASP A 457 15.06 -23.31 -5.73
C ASP A 457 15.19 -21.79 -5.93
N LEU A 458 16.00 -21.15 -5.08
CA LEU A 458 16.28 -19.70 -5.10
C LEU A 458 17.44 -19.31 -6.03
N LYS A 459 18.07 -20.26 -6.74
CA LYS A 459 19.29 -20.01 -7.54
C LYS A 459 19.11 -18.87 -8.55
N ASN A 460 17.96 -18.78 -9.19
CA ASN A 460 17.71 -17.72 -10.16
C ASN A 460 17.64 -16.34 -9.48
N GLY A 461 16.97 -16.24 -8.32
CA GLY A 461 16.91 -15.02 -7.54
C GLY A 461 18.29 -14.58 -7.03
N VAL A 462 19.04 -15.51 -6.43
CA VAL A 462 20.42 -15.29 -5.97
C VAL A 462 21.31 -14.86 -7.14
N GLY A 463 21.18 -15.52 -8.30
CA GLY A 463 21.94 -15.20 -9.49
C GLY A 463 21.74 -13.76 -9.97
N VAL A 464 20.48 -13.32 -10.06
CA VAL A 464 20.13 -11.99 -10.54
C VAL A 464 20.53 -10.88 -9.55
N TYR A 465 20.25 -11.07 -8.25
CA TYR A 465 20.44 -10.01 -7.25
C TYR A 465 21.85 -10.00 -6.64
N ARG A 466 22.47 -11.16 -6.43
CA ARG A 466 23.79 -11.26 -5.78
C ARG A 466 24.95 -11.34 -6.77
N ASN A 467 24.82 -12.19 -7.80
CA ASN A 467 25.94 -12.55 -8.67
C ASN A 467 26.06 -11.64 -9.91
N SER A 468 25.08 -10.78 -10.16
CA SER A 468 25.20 -9.76 -11.22
C SER A 468 26.33 -8.78 -10.93
N VAL A 469 26.90 -8.14 -11.96
CA VAL A 469 27.95 -7.10 -11.79
C VAL A 469 27.50 -6.00 -10.83
N THR A 470 26.28 -5.50 -11.02
CA THR A 470 25.69 -4.48 -10.14
C THR A 470 25.52 -4.97 -8.71
N GLY A 471 25.02 -6.20 -8.51
CA GLY A 471 24.89 -6.81 -7.18
C GLY A 471 26.24 -6.96 -6.48
N GLN A 472 27.27 -7.39 -7.21
CA GLN A 472 28.62 -7.51 -6.67
C GLN A 472 29.25 -6.16 -6.32
N ILE A 473 29.12 -5.16 -7.19
CA ILE A 473 29.68 -3.82 -6.96
C ILE A 473 28.99 -3.18 -5.74
N TYR A 474 27.66 -3.10 -5.75
CA TYR A 474 26.93 -2.47 -4.64
C TYR A 474 27.05 -3.25 -3.34
N GLY A 475 27.07 -4.59 -3.39
CA GLY A 475 27.28 -5.40 -2.21
C GLY A 475 28.65 -5.16 -1.55
N ARG A 476 29.72 -5.09 -2.34
CA ARG A 476 31.08 -4.78 -1.85
C ARG A 476 31.18 -3.35 -1.32
N LEU A 477 30.62 -2.35 -2.03
CA LEU A 477 30.61 -0.96 -1.57
C LEU A 477 29.83 -0.83 -0.24
N ALA A 478 28.67 -1.46 -0.13
CA ALA A 478 27.89 -1.47 1.11
C ALA A 478 28.66 -2.13 2.27
N ALA A 479 29.41 -3.21 1.99
CA ALA A 479 30.25 -3.88 2.97
C ALA A 479 31.39 -2.98 3.48
N GLU A 480 32.09 -2.29 2.57
CA GLU A 480 33.18 -1.38 2.95
C GLU A 480 32.66 -0.14 3.71
N LEU A 481 31.53 0.41 3.28
CA LEU A 481 30.87 1.50 4.01
C LEU A 481 30.49 1.06 5.42
N THR A 482 29.87 -0.11 5.55
CA THR A 482 29.46 -0.67 6.84
C THR A 482 30.65 -0.94 7.75
N MET A 483 31.76 -1.48 7.19
CA MET A 483 32.99 -1.71 7.93
C MET A 483 33.62 -0.40 8.43
N SER A 484 33.66 0.63 7.59
CA SER A 484 34.17 1.95 7.95
C SER A 484 33.35 2.57 9.09
N LEU A 485 32.00 2.51 8.99
CA LEU A 485 31.09 2.97 10.02
C LEU A 485 31.24 2.21 11.35
N ALA A 486 31.32 0.89 11.27
CA ALA A 486 31.46 0.03 12.45
C ALA A 486 32.82 0.26 13.15
N THR A 487 33.89 0.49 12.38
CA THR A 487 35.24 0.76 12.91
C THR A 487 35.33 2.15 13.56
N ALA A 488 34.66 3.14 13.00
CA ALA A 488 34.61 4.50 13.56
C ALA A 488 33.77 4.58 14.84
N ASN A 489 32.85 3.64 15.04
CA ASN A 489 32.01 3.61 16.25
C ASN A 489 32.81 3.09 17.47
N LYS A 490 33.34 4.01 18.28
CA LYS A 490 34.12 3.70 19.50
C LYS A 490 33.27 3.57 20.76
N ASP A 491 32.00 4.02 20.72
CA ASP A 491 31.20 4.29 21.92
C ASP A 491 30.12 3.23 22.21
N GLY A 492 30.34 1.97 21.84
CA GLY A 492 29.41 0.88 22.20
C GLY A 492 29.05 -0.06 21.06
N PRO A 493 27.93 -0.81 21.19
CA PRO A 493 27.53 -1.76 20.14
C PRO A 493 27.05 -1.04 18.89
N PHE A 494 27.55 -1.50 17.74
CA PHE A 494 27.10 -1.03 16.43
C PHE A 494 25.98 -1.94 15.92
N ARG A 495 24.84 -1.37 15.57
CA ARG A 495 23.66 -2.11 15.15
C ARG A 495 23.32 -1.82 13.71
N ILE A 496 23.17 -2.85 12.91
CA ILE A 496 22.81 -2.77 11.49
C ILE A 496 21.41 -3.36 11.33
N LEU A 497 20.53 -2.62 10.65
CA LEU A 497 19.21 -3.08 10.25
C LEU A 497 19.14 -3.11 8.73
N GLU A 498 18.93 -4.27 8.14
CA GLU A 498 18.63 -4.42 6.73
C GLU A 498 17.14 -4.67 6.54
N VAL A 499 16.48 -3.84 5.75
CA VAL A 499 15.05 -3.91 5.45
C VAL A 499 14.85 -4.33 3.99
N GLY A 500 14.12 -5.43 3.77
CA GLY A 500 13.90 -5.97 2.43
C GLY A 500 15.13 -6.72 1.91
N ALA A 501 15.75 -7.52 2.75
CA ALA A 501 17.00 -8.22 2.46
C ALA A 501 16.88 -9.28 1.35
N GLY A 502 15.66 -9.79 1.09
CA GLY A 502 15.38 -10.74 0.00
C GLY A 502 16.23 -11.99 0.06
N VAL A 503 16.92 -12.29 -1.03
CA VAL A 503 17.83 -13.44 -1.15
C VAL A 503 19.23 -13.22 -0.51
N GLY A 504 19.40 -12.17 0.29
CA GLY A 504 20.66 -11.86 0.96
C GLY A 504 21.74 -11.30 0.01
N GLY A 505 21.33 -10.64 -1.08
CA GLY A 505 22.26 -10.16 -2.10
C GLY A 505 23.32 -9.19 -1.58
N THR A 506 22.94 -8.28 -0.67
CA THR A 506 23.85 -7.35 0.01
C THR A 506 24.35 -7.92 1.33
N SER A 507 23.46 -8.60 2.07
CA SER A 507 23.73 -9.16 3.40
C SER A 507 25.01 -9.99 3.44
N ASP A 508 25.22 -10.86 2.46
CA ASP A 508 26.37 -11.75 2.41
C ASP A 508 27.70 -10.99 2.38
N TYR A 509 27.79 -9.93 1.55
CA TYR A 509 28.99 -9.10 1.48
C TYR A 509 29.25 -8.37 2.79
N VAL A 510 28.19 -7.80 3.37
CA VAL A 510 28.29 -7.05 4.63
C VAL A 510 28.68 -7.98 5.77
N ILE A 511 27.99 -9.10 5.95
CA ILE A 511 28.25 -10.05 7.03
C ILE A 511 29.68 -10.62 6.91
N ASP A 512 30.12 -11.02 5.71
CA ASP A 512 31.47 -11.52 5.51
C ASP A 512 32.54 -10.49 5.91
N ARG A 513 32.27 -9.22 5.70
CA ARG A 513 33.20 -8.12 6.01
C ARG A 513 33.28 -7.80 7.50
N ILE A 514 32.16 -7.90 8.23
CA ILE A 514 32.08 -7.54 9.65
C ILE A 514 32.13 -8.72 10.63
N LYS A 515 32.13 -9.98 10.16
CA LYS A 515 32.02 -11.18 11.00
C LYS A 515 33.10 -11.33 12.08
N SER A 516 34.24 -10.66 11.95
CA SER A 516 35.29 -10.64 12.95
C SER A 516 35.10 -9.60 14.06
N MET A 517 34.07 -8.75 13.96
CA MET A 517 33.82 -7.68 14.90
C MET A 517 32.87 -8.16 16.01
N ASN A 518 33.33 -8.08 17.28
CA ASN A 518 32.55 -8.56 18.43
C ASN A 518 31.47 -7.58 18.92
N ASN A 519 31.50 -6.33 18.46
CA ASN A 519 30.61 -5.27 18.90
C ASN A 519 29.51 -4.92 17.88
N VAL A 520 29.34 -5.73 16.84
CA VAL A 520 28.37 -5.51 15.76
C VAL A 520 27.21 -6.50 15.88
N THR A 521 26.00 -5.98 15.77
CA THR A 521 24.76 -6.77 15.64
C THR A 521 24.12 -6.47 14.29
N TYR A 522 23.80 -7.52 13.54
CA TYR A 522 23.13 -7.41 12.24
C TYR A 522 21.73 -8.00 12.34
N LEU A 523 20.72 -7.19 12.01
CA LEU A 523 19.32 -7.59 11.95
C LEU A 523 18.86 -7.65 10.50
N TYR A 524 18.55 -8.83 10.05
CA TYR A 524 18.07 -9.16 8.71
C TYR A 524 16.54 -9.20 8.73
N THR A 525 15.86 -8.40 7.90
CA THR A 525 14.40 -8.37 7.84
C THR A 525 13.88 -8.38 6.40
N ASP A 526 12.76 -9.08 6.19
CA ASP A 526 12.03 -9.08 4.92
C ASP A 526 10.52 -9.21 5.16
N LEU A 527 9.71 -8.78 4.20
CA LEU A 527 8.24 -8.96 4.23
C LEU A 527 7.83 -10.41 4.02
N SER A 528 8.66 -11.20 3.35
CA SER A 528 8.41 -12.60 3.04
C SER A 528 9.15 -13.51 4.02
N ASP A 529 8.42 -14.37 4.72
CA ASP A 529 8.99 -15.38 5.61
C ASP A 529 9.84 -16.44 4.86
N VAL A 530 9.69 -16.51 3.53
CA VAL A 530 10.43 -17.45 2.67
C VAL A 530 11.93 -17.13 2.63
N PHE A 531 12.28 -15.85 2.53
CA PHE A 531 13.68 -15.44 2.40
C PHE A 531 14.51 -15.61 3.68
N PRO A 532 14.04 -15.18 4.87
CA PRO A 532 14.77 -15.42 6.12
C PRO A 532 14.99 -16.90 6.43
N VAL A 533 13.98 -17.75 6.18
CA VAL A 533 14.09 -19.21 6.40
C VAL A 533 15.12 -19.84 5.45
N SER A 534 15.12 -19.47 4.18
CA SER A 534 16.09 -19.96 3.20
C SER A 534 17.51 -19.50 3.52
N TYR A 535 17.66 -18.27 4.02
CA TYR A 535 18.96 -17.73 4.42
C TYR A 535 19.54 -18.45 5.64
N THR A 536 18.71 -18.76 6.65
CA THR A 536 19.12 -19.53 7.83
C THR A 536 19.55 -20.96 7.49
N HIS A 537 18.89 -21.60 6.53
CA HIS A 537 19.27 -22.95 6.07
C HIS A 537 20.61 -22.97 5.30
N LEU A 538 20.92 -21.91 4.58
CA LEU A 538 22.18 -21.78 3.83
C LEU A 538 23.39 -21.49 4.74
N ARG A 539 23.20 -20.97 5.96
CA ARG A 539 24.25 -20.62 6.92
C ARG A 539 24.01 -21.20 8.33
N ALA A 540 23.75 -22.49 8.41
CA ALA A 540 23.43 -23.21 9.65
C ALA A 540 24.49 -23.14 10.79
N HIS A 541 25.52 -22.31 10.69
CA HIS A 541 26.59 -22.15 11.68
C HIS A 541 26.77 -20.76 12.26
N GLU A 542 25.94 -19.78 11.88
CA GLU A 542 26.01 -18.44 12.46
C GLU A 542 24.75 -18.15 13.27
N THR A 543 24.96 -17.97 14.56
CA THR A 543 23.96 -17.64 15.57
C THR A 543 23.21 -16.37 15.18
N LEU A 544 21.99 -16.52 14.70
CA LEU A 544 20.99 -15.47 14.77
C LEU A 544 20.69 -15.25 16.24
N ALA A 545 21.21 -14.17 16.81
CA ALA A 545 20.76 -13.69 18.09
C ALA A 545 19.30 -13.24 17.95
N ASN A 546 18.39 -14.08 18.42
CA ASN A 546 17.02 -13.81 18.86
C ASN A 546 16.23 -12.75 18.08
N LEU A 547 15.35 -13.23 17.24
CA LEU A 547 14.06 -12.62 17.02
C LEU A 547 13.21 -12.65 18.29
#